data_5334b02e0dd821502eb904f313e2a087
#
_entry.id   5334b02e0dd821502eb904f313e2a087
#
_cell.length_a   1.000
_cell.length_b   1.000
_cell.length_c   1.000
_cell.angle_alpha   90.00
_cell.angle_beta   90.00
_cell.angle_gamma   90.00
#
_symmetry.space_group_name_H-M   'P 1'
#
loop_
_entity.id
_entity.type
_entity.pdbx_description
1 polymer ?
#
loop_
_entity_poly.entity_id
_entity_poly.type
_entity_poly.pdbx_seq_one_letter_code
_entity_poly.pdbx_strand_id
1 'polypeptide(L)'
;MSKTNYKRLGDYIREVDVRNRDLKVTKLLGLSMTKQFRPSTSNIVGVDLSKYKVVDKNVFAFDPMSVIRVHKVPIALNSDNLPIIVSPAYITFKSIDENILDARYLMMWFRRNEFDRYADFKSDASVRGGYNWNELCETQIILPPIDQQRKIVAEYNAIQQRIKLNEQLIVKLEETAQAIYRKMFVDGIDKNNLPEGWRMGTLEMLCELIIAGTIPVYSNESQYLVLGQKCNYNGSIDLSKARTHKPKPNCTLLKFGDILINSTGKGTLGRVGQIYFQPKNLTFDSNMTMVRAKKDFLIEYVGSYVLKQKDMFVHISQGSTDQTRLYCSMVRPLEVIIPDNGTLKAYSKSCRSINIFIEQKRQENKQLNELQSLLSAKMGQ
;
A
#
# COMPACT_ATOMS: atom_id res chain seq x y z
N MET A 1 -7.04 39.72 8.50
CA MET A 1 -5.90 38.80 8.41
C MET A 1 -5.64 38.26 9.81
N SER A 2 -5.95 37.02 10.07
CA SER A 2 -5.70 36.33 11.33
C SER A 2 -4.19 36.28 11.58
N LYS A 3 -3.72 36.74 12.74
CA LYS A 3 -2.32 36.57 13.18
C LYS A 3 -2.06 35.07 13.16
N THR A 4 -1.21 34.63 12.26
CA THR A 4 -0.78 33.23 12.14
C THR A 4 -0.16 32.81 13.49
N ASN A 5 -0.77 31.82 14.15
CA ASN A 5 -0.32 31.27 15.45
C ASN A 5 0.96 30.42 15.30
N TYR A 6 1.86 30.79 14.37
CA TYR A 6 3.14 30.12 14.21
C TYR A 6 4.08 30.43 15.37
N LYS A 7 4.72 29.39 15.88
CA LYS A 7 5.68 29.42 16.97
C LYS A 7 6.99 28.76 16.53
N ARG A 8 8.11 29.29 16.99
CA ARG A 8 9.43 28.69 16.75
C ARG A 8 9.55 27.38 17.52
N LEU A 9 9.85 26.27 16.83
CA LEU A 9 9.87 24.93 17.43
C LEU A 9 10.91 24.81 18.55
N GLY A 10 12.08 25.45 18.40
CA GLY A 10 13.17 25.42 19.36
C GLY A 10 12.80 25.92 20.76
N ASP A 11 11.72 26.72 20.90
CA ASP A 11 11.25 27.20 22.20
C ASP A 11 10.50 26.11 22.99
N TYR A 12 10.17 25.00 22.33
CA TYR A 12 9.32 23.90 22.89
C TYR A 12 10.01 22.55 22.92
N ILE A 13 11.20 22.42 22.34
CA ILE A 13 11.96 21.17 22.30
C ILE A 13 13.37 21.35 22.90
N ARG A 14 13.93 20.25 23.38
CA ARG A 14 15.31 20.21 23.85
C ARG A 14 16.02 18.95 23.39
N GLU A 15 17.32 19.09 23.11
CA GLU A 15 18.17 17.93 22.81
C GLU A 15 18.33 17.04 24.06
N VAL A 16 18.43 15.74 23.84
CA VAL A 16 18.67 14.71 24.85
C VAL A 16 19.80 13.83 24.36
N ASP A 17 20.82 13.61 25.18
CA ASP A 17 21.97 12.75 24.84
C ASP A 17 22.22 11.72 25.95
N VAL A 18 21.32 10.73 26.06
CA VAL A 18 21.47 9.61 26.98
C VAL A 18 22.18 8.47 26.26
N ARG A 19 23.33 8.05 26.80
CA ARG A 19 24.13 6.97 26.23
C ARG A 19 23.88 5.64 26.92
N ASN A 20 23.91 4.54 26.16
CA ASN A 20 23.68 3.18 26.62
C ASN A 20 24.92 2.61 27.39
N ARG A 21 25.45 3.39 28.33
CA ARG A 21 26.72 3.06 29.03
C ARG A 21 26.69 1.75 29.78
N ASP A 22 25.55 1.38 30.30
CA ASP A 22 25.34 0.15 31.07
C ASP A 22 24.92 -1.06 30.20
N LEU A 23 24.80 -0.85 28.87
CA LEU A 23 24.42 -1.85 27.86
C LEU A 23 23.09 -2.56 28.13
N LYS A 24 22.19 -1.98 28.95
CA LYS A 24 20.91 -2.59 29.28
C LYS A 24 19.93 -2.59 28.13
N VAL A 25 20.00 -1.59 27.25
CA VAL A 25 19.12 -1.50 26.09
C VAL A 25 19.79 -2.18 24.90
N THR A 26 19.19 -3.26 24.41
CA THR A 26 19.76 -4.12 23.34
C THR A 26 19.06 -3.93 21.99
N LYS A 27 17.85 -3.35 21.97
CA LYS A 27 17.05 -3.19 20.75
C LYS A 27 17.60 -2.03 19.91
N LEU A 28 18.46 -2.35 18.94
CA LEU A 28 19.02 -1.37 18.01
C LEU A 28 18.09 -1.17 16.81
N LEU A 29 17.72 0.09 16.57
CA LEU A 29 16.89 0.49 15.44
C LEU A 29 17.56 1.63 14.64
N GLY A 30 17.23 1.68 13.35
CA GLY A 30 17.55 2.79 12.46
C GLY A 30 16.30 3.58 12.10
N LEU A 31 16.48 4.66 11.35
CA LEU A 31 15.39 5.49 10.84
C LEU A 31 15.03 5.12 9.40
N SER A 32 13.74 5.21 9.05
CA SER A 32 13.24 5.02 7.70
C SER A 32 12.79 6.34 7.06
N MET A 33 12.71 6.35 5.73
CA MET A 33 12.15 7.48 4.96
C MET A 33 10.64 7.66 5.19
N THR A 34 9.97 6.65 5.74
CA THR A 34 8.56 6.72 6.14
C THR A 34 8.39 7.26 7.56
N LYS A 35 9.46 7.80 8.15
CA LYS A 35 9.47 8.43 9.48
C LYS A 35 9.04 7.48 10.60
N GLN A 36 9.63 6.28 10.56
CA GLN A 36 9.44 5.22 11.54
C GLN A 36 10.78 4.61 11.91
N PHE A 37 10.87 4.04 13.12
CA PHE A 37 11.97 3.15 13.44
C PHE A 37 11.86 1.84 12.65
N ARG A 38 13.00 1.30 12.22
CA ARG A 38 13.12 0.02 11.52
C ARG A 38 14.29 -0.77 12.08
N PRO A 39 14.34 -2.09 11.91
CA PRO A 39 15.54 -2.85 12.22
C PRO A 39 16.77 -2.24 11.55
N SER A 40 17.88 -2.14 12.30
CA SER A 40 19.12 -1.64 11.73
C SER A 40 19.65 -2.60 10.68
N THR A 41 20.12 -2.05 9.56
CA THR A 41 20.82 -2.82 8.50
C THR A 41 22.33 -2.71 8.62
N SER A 42 22.84 -2.00 9.63
CA SER A 42 24.28 -1.83 9.85
C SER A 42 24.88 -3.09 10.45
N ASN A 43 26.07 -3.46 9.98
CA ASN A 43 26.85 -4.48 10.66
C ASN A 43 27.35 -3.94 11.99
N ILE A 44 26.99 -4.60 13.08
CA ILE A 44 27.33 -4.22 14.47
C ILE A 44 28.40 -5.12 15.10
N VAL A 45 28.97 -6.05 14.34
CA VAL A 45 30.03 -6.93 14.84
C VAL A 45 31.26 -6.09 15.23
N GLY A 46 31.66 -6.14 16.51
CA GLY A 46 32.79 -5.36 17.03
C GLY A 46 32.50 -3.88 17.30
N VAL A 47 31.23 -3.43 17.19
CA VAL A 47 30.84 -2.04 17.47
C VAL A 47 30.53 -1.86 18.96
N ASP A 48 31.09 -0.80 19.54
CA ASP A 48 30.83 -0.43 20.93
C ASP A 48 29.44 0.22 21.08
N LEU A 49 28.47 -0.57 21.52
CA LEU A 49 27.08 -0.13 21.71
C LEU A 49 26.91 0.78 22.95
N SER A 50 27.92 0.94 23.82
CA SER A 50 27.87 1.88 24.94
C SER A 50 27.80 3.35 24.50
N LYS A 51 28.25 3.62 23.28
CA LYS A 51 28.23 4.96 22.67
C LYS A 51 26.90 5.30 21.99
N TYR A 52 26.02 4.30 21.79
CA TYR A 52 24.73 4.50 21.15
C TYR A 52 23.79 5.30 22.04
N LYS A 53 22.88 6.06 21.42
CA LYS A 53 21.93 6.90 22.15
C LYS A 53 20.68 6.10 22.51
N VAL A 54 20.24 6.23 23.76
CA VAL A 54 18.99 5.66 24.25
C VAL A 54 17.84 6.60 23.86
N VAL A 55 16.79 6.03 23.30
CA VAL A 55 15.57 6.73 22.93
C VAL A 55 14.43 6.14 23.75
N ASP A 56 14.10 6.84 24.83
CA ASP A 56 12.99 6.49 25.71
C ASP A 56 11.64 6.85 25.09
N LYS A 57 10.55 6.52 25.77
CA LYS A 57 9.20 6.94 25.38
C LYS A 57 9.13 8.47 25.23
N ASN A 58 8.42 8.93 24.20
CA ASN A 58 8.25 10.34 23.83
C ASN A 58 9.56 11.07 23.46
N VAL A 59 10.63 10.33 23.18
CA VAL A 59 11.88 10.88 22.63
C VAL A 59 11.91 10.64 21.13
N PHE A 60 12.33 11.66 20.40
CA PHE A 60 12.57 11.63 18.94
C PHE A 60 14.02 11.27 18.64
N ALA A 61 14.24 10.68 17.49
CA ALA A 61 15.53 10.62 16.84
C ALA A 61 15.40 11.11 15.40
N PHE A 62 16.38 11.89 14.89
CA PHE A 62 16.44 12.26 13.49
C PHE A 62 17.86 12.21 12.94
N ASP A 63 17.97 11.94 11.64
CA ASP A 63 19.23 11.90 10.91
C ASP A 63 19.45 13.23 10.16
N PRO A 64 20.38 14.09 10.62
CA PRO A 64 20.63 15.38 10.01
C PRO A 64 21.35 15.31 8.66
N MET A 65 21.98 14.17 8.34
CA MET A 65 22.89 14.04 7.18
C MET A 65 22.21 13.51 5.92
N SER A 66 21.03 12.88 6.06
CA SER A 66 20.39 12.18 4.95
C SER A 66 19.51 13.06 4.07
N VAL A 67 19.12 14.24 4.51
CA VAL A 67 18.12 15.10 3.84
C VAL A 67 18.52 15.42 2.40
N ILE A 68 19.76 15.81 2.16
CA ILE A 68 20.28 16.16 0.82
C ILE A 68 20.16 14.99 -0.18
N ARG A 69 20.37 13.76 0.29
CA ARG A 69 20.37 12.59 -0.59
C ARG A 69 18.99 12.09 -0.92
N VAL A 70 18.01 12.34 -0.05
CA VAL A 70 16.69 11.70 -0.12
C VAL A 70 15.53 12.69 -0.13
N HIS A 71 15.81 13.99 -0.04
CA HIS A 71 14.83 15.09 -0.04
C HIS A 71 13.72 14.91 1.02
N LYS A 72 14.08 14.28 2.16
CA LYS A 72 13.21 14.02 3.32
C LYS A 72 14.03 14.00 4.59
N VAL A 73 13.39 14.34 5.71
CA VAL A 73 13.99 14.21 7.05
C VAL A 73 13.65 12.84 7.64
N PRO A 74 14.62 11.92 7.78
CA PRO A 74 14.40 10.69 8.51
C PRO A 74 14.28 11.03 10.00
N ILE A 75 13.07 11.02 10.53
CA ILE A 75 12.74 11.34 11.90
C ILE A 75 11.70 10.39 12.43
N ALA A 76 11.81 9.92 13.68
CA ALA A 76 10.84 9.06 14.31
C ALA A 76 10.69 9.36 15.79
N LEU A 77 9.53 9.07 16.33
CA LEU A 77 9.17 9.16 17.75
C LEU A 77 9.09 7.75 18.33
N ASN A 78 9.76 7.50 19.46
CA ASN A 78 9.48 6.29 20.23
C ASN A 78 8.18 6.48 21.03
N SER A 79 7.11 5.87 20.56
CA SER A 79 5.81 5.85 21.25
C SER A 79 5.63 4.64 22.17
N ASP A 80 6.56 3.68 22.14
CA ASP A 80 6.52 2.47 22.95
C ASP A 80 7.02 2.74 24.38
N ASN A 81 6.60 1.91 25.32
CA ASN A 81 7.09 1.99 26.70
C ASN A 81 8.51 1.44 26.89
N LEU A 82 9.02 0.70 25.89
CA LEU A 82 10.36 0.11 25.94
C LEU A 82 11.37 1.03 25.26
N PRO A 83 12.52 1.29 25.91
CA PRO A 83 13.59 2.06 25.31
C PRO A 83 14.25 1.28 24.16
N ILE A 84 14.79 2.03 23.22
CA ILE A 84 15.56 1.51 22.09
C ILE A 84 16.91 2.25 22.00
N ILE A 85 17.87 1.73 21.26
CA ILE A 85 19.11 2.44 20.94
C ILE A 85 19.20 2.76 19.46
N VAL A 86 19.81 3.90 19.16
CA VAL A 86 20.04 4.39 17.81
C VAL A 86 21.50 4.84 17.62
N SER A 87 21.90 5.03 16.37
CA SER A 87 23.23 5.50 16.00
C SER A 87 23.65 6.75 16.79
N PRO A 88 24.93 6.85 17.23
CA PRO A 88 25.48 8.07 17.84
C PRO A 88 25.38 9.31 16.93
N ALA A 89 25.34 9.10 15.61
CA ALA A 89 25.26 10.18 14.63
C ALA A 89 23.87 10.85 14.57
N TYR A 90 22.83 10.19 15.09
CA TYR A 90 21.50 10.80 15.13
C TYR A 90 21.36 11.81 16.26
N ILE A 91 20.57 12.83 16.04
CA ILE A 91 20.19 13.79 17.08
C ILE A 91 18.93 13.26 17.76
N THR A 92 18.94 13.24 19.10
CA THR A 92 17.80 12.83 19.91
C THR A 92 17.28 14.02 20.69
N PHE A 93 15.95 14.19 20.75
CA PHE A 93 15.31 15.32 21.41
C PHE A 93 13.90 14.97 21.91
N LYS A 94 13.36 15.83 22.78
CA LYS A 94 11.99 15.68 23.26
C LYS A 94 11.33 17.04 23.48
N SER A 95 10.00 17.05 23.67
CA SER A 95 9.28 18.24 24.15
C SER A 95 9.79 18.65 25.53
N ILE A 96 9.91 19.96 25.77
CA ILE A 96 10.31 20.52 27.07
C ILE A 96 9.18 20.26 28.09
N ASP A 97 7.93 20.52 27.68
CA ASP A 97 6.74 20.29 28.48
C ASP A 97 5.64 19.64 27.60
N GLU A 98 5.26 18.40 27.91
CA GLU A 98 4.22 17.66 27.21
C GLU A 98 2.79 18.19 27.47
N ASN A 99 2.60 19.12 28.42
CA ASN A 99 1.34 19.85 28.61
C ASN A 99 1.22 21.08 27.70
N ILE A 100 2.31 21.44 27.00
CA ILE A 100 2.34 22.53 26.01
C ILE A 100 2.43 21.95 24.60
N LEU A 101 3.32 20.95 24.37
CA LEU A 101 3.52 20.33 23.08
C LEU A 101 3.49 18.80 23.22
N ASP A 102 2.42 18.15 22.77
CA ASP A 102 2.29 16.69 22.70
C ASP A 102 3.25 16.14 21.64
N ALA A 103 4.10 15.18 22.05
CA ALA A 103 5.08 14.58 21.15
C ALA A 103 4.45 13.90 19.92
N ARG A 104 3.27 13.30 20.06
CA ARG A 104 2.56 12.64 18.94
C ARG A 104 2.00 13.67 17.96
N TYR A 105 1.50 14.82 18.47
CA TYR A 105 1.10 15.94 17.63
C TYR A 105 2.28 16.47 16.82
N LEU A 106 3.45 16.66 17.47
CA LEU A 106 4.67 17.07 16.80
C LEU A 106 5.12 16.04 15.74
N MET A 107 4.99 14.74 16.03
CA MET A 107 5.30 13.70 15.04
C MET A 107 4.37 13.78 13.82
N MET A 108 3.08 14.09 14.00
CA MET A 108 2.16 14.32 12.90
C MET A 108 2.59 15.53 12.06
N TRP A 109 3.04 16.61 12.69
CA TRP A 109 3.61 17.78 11.99
C TRP A 109 4.77 17.39 11.10
N PHE A 110 5.73 16.61 11.61
CA PHE A 110 6.87 16.15 10.84
C PHE A 110 6.50 15.21 9.68
N ARG A 111 5.39 14.49 9.75
CA ARG A 111 4.91 13.61 8.67
C ARG A 111 4.34 14.37 7.47
N ARG A 112 4.13 15.65 7.57
CA ARG A 112 3.61 16.48 6.47
C ARG A 112 4.65 16.64 5.38
N ASN A 113 4.20 16.61 4.12
CA ASN A 113 5.08 16.86 2.96
C ASN A 113 5.67 18.28 2.95
N GLU A 114 4.95 19.25 3.55
CA GLU A 114 5.40 20.63 3.69
C GLU A 114 6.66 20.71 4.53
N PHE A 115 6.76 19.93 5.60
CA PHE A 115 7.94 19.86 6.44
C PHE A 115 9.15 19.32 5.66
N ASP A 116 8.97 18.24 4.88
CA ASP A 116 10.05 17.70 4.06
C ASP A 116 10.52 18.70 3.01
N ARG A 117 9.61 19.39 2.32
CA ARG A 117 9.96 20.45 1.34
C ARG A 117 10.68 21.62 1.97
N TYR A 118 10.24 22.04 3.17
CA TYR A 118 10.92 23.09 3.91
C TYR A 118 12.33 22.69 4.31
N ALA A 119 12.52 21.49 4.84
CA ALA A 119 13.81 20.98 5.26
C ALA A 119 14.78 20.80 4.07
N ASP A 120 14.28 20.31 2.94
CA ASP A 120 15.04 20.17 1.69
C ASP A 120 15.55 21.53 1.19
N PHE A 121 14.66 22.51 1.10
CA PHE A 121 15.01 23.89 0.74
C PHE A 121 16.07 24.51 1.68
N LYS A 122 15.95 24.27 2.99
CA LYS A 122 16.93 24.77 3.98
C LYS A 122 18.27 24.06 3.87
N SER A 123 18.26 22.76 3.53
CA SER A 123 19.48 21.96 3.36
C SER A 123 20.33 22.43 2.17
N ASP A 124 19.70 22.79 1.06
CA ASP A 124 20.39 23.31 -0.14
C ASP A 124 21.08 24.67 0.13
N ALA A 125 20.54 25.45 1.04
CA ALA A 125 21.08 26.76 1.42
C ALA A 125 22.24 26.67 2.43
N SER A 126 22.53 25.49 3.01
CA SER A 126 23.54 25.35 4.05
C SER A 126 24.91 25.03 3.45
N VAL A 127 25.95 25.74 3.93
CA VAL A 127 27.34 25.59 3.48
C VAL A 127 27.92 24.17 3.71
N ARG A 128 27.29 23.37 4.57
CA ARG A 128 27.70 21.99 4.92
C ARG A 128 26.71 20.93 4.48
N GLY A 129 25.64 21.33 3.81
CA GLY A 129 24.75 20.38 3.12
C GLY A 129 23.98 19.42 4.03
N GLY A 130 23.41 19.85 5.16
CA GLY A 130 22.59 19.04 6.04
C GLY A 130 21.48 19.85 6.69
N TYR A 131 20.51 19.18 7.29
CA TYR A 131 19.45 19.77 8.10
C TYR A 131 19.79 19.53 9.58
N ASN A 132 20.44 20.51 10.22
CA ASN A 132 20.99 20.36 11.55
C ASN A 132 19.98 20.73 12.66
N TRP A 133 20.42 20.63 13.92
CA TRP A 133 19.60 20.94 15.09
C TRP A 133 19.08 22.39 15.10
N ASN A 134 19.92 23.35 14.75
CA ASN A 134 19.55 24.77 14.74
C ASN A 134 18.45 25.02 13.69
N GLU A 135 18.56 24.41 12.51
CA GLU A 135 17.56 24.52 11.45
C GLU A 135 16.22 23.86 11.86
N LEU A 136 16.29 22.73 12.56
CA LEU A 136 15.09 22.12 13.15
C LEU A 136 14.44 23.06 14.17
N CYS A 137 15.22 23.70 15.02
CA CYS A 137 14.74 24.68 16.02
C CYS A 137 14.09 25.91 15.38
N GLU A 138 14.55 26.35 14.21
CA GLU A 138 13.98 27.49 13.48
C GLU A 138 12.67 27.14 12.72
N THR A 139 12.29 25.86 12.69
CA THR A 139 11.03 25.45 12.07
C THR A 139 9.84 26.12 12.76
N GLN A 140 8.97 26.71 11.96
CA GLN A 140 7.73 27.31 12.45
C GLN A 140 6.61 26.27 12.49
N ILE A 141 5.97 26.13 13.65
CA ILE A 141 4.84 25.19 13.85
C ILE A 141 3.60 25.94 14.31
N ILE A 142 2.42 25.42 13.99
CA ILE A 142 1.17 25.86 14.60
C ILE A 142 1.00 25.07 15.90
N LEU A 143 0.82 25.80 17.00
CA LEU A 143 0.72 25.25 18.34
C LEU A 143 -0.66 25.58 18.96
N PRO A 144 -1.70 24.76 18.70
CA PRO A 144 -3.00 24.95 19.34
C PRO A 144 -2.94 24.55 20.83
N PRO A 145 -3.97 24.89 21.63
CA PRO A 145 -4.09 24.42 23.00
C PRO A 145 -3.94 22.89 23.12
N ILE A 146 -3.36 22.42 24.21
CA ILE A 146 -2.99 21.01 24.39
C ILE A 146 -4.16 20.04 24.22
N ASP A 147 -5.37 20.41 24.66
CA ASP A 147 -6.56 19.58 24.50
C ASP A 147 -6.94 19.41 23.04
N GLN A 148 -6.75 20.45 22.21
CA GLN A 148 -6.97 20.37 20.77
C GLN A 148 -5.91 19.50 20.11
N GLN A 149 -4.62 19.60 20.51
CA GLN A 149 -3.57 18.71 20.03
C GLN A 149 -3.91 17.25 20.33
N ARG A 150 -4.27 16.92 21.57
CA ARG A 150 -4.66 15.57 22.00
C ARG A 150 -5.86 15.03 21.26
N LYS A 151 -6.85 15.89 20.98
CA LYS A 151 -8.02 15.52 20.16
C LYS A 151 -7.62 15.16 18.73
N ILE A 152 -6.79 15.97 18.08
CA ILE A 152 -6.27 15.71 16.72
C ILE A 152 -5.50 14.38 16.70
N VAL A 153 -4.62 14.14 17.69
CA VAL A 153 -3.88 12.88 17.83
C VAL A 153 -4.82 11.68 18.00
N ALA A 154 -5.87 11.82 18.82
CA ALA A 154 -6.83 10.74 19.04
C ALA A 154 -7.59 10.38 17.75
N GLU A 155 -8.06 11.39 17.00
CA GLU A 155 -8.74 11.20 15.72
C GLU A 155 -7.80 10.52 14.68
N TYR A 156 -6.56 11.00 14.57
CA TYR A 156 -5.56 10.41 13.67
C TYR A 156 -5.28 8.95 14.02
N ASN A 157 -5.08 8.64 15.30
CA ASN A 157 -4.79 7.28 15.74
C ASN A 157 -6.00 6.34 15.55
N ALA A 158 -7.22 6.82 15.72
CA ALA A 158 -8.44 6.04 15.46
C ALA A 158 -8.52 5.65 13.97
N ILE A 159 -8.21 6.58 13.06
CA ILE A 159 -8.16 6.31 11.62
C ILE A 159 -7.07 5.28 11.31
N GLN A 160 -5.86 5.45 11.83
CA GLN A 160 -4.74 4.51 11.63
C GLN A 160 -5.09 3.10 12.12
N GLN A 161 -5.68 3.00 13.30
CA GLN A 161 -6.09 1.71 13.86
C GLN A 161 -7.17 1.05 13.01
N ARG A 162 -8.12 1.82 12.48
CA ARG A 162 -9.17 1.30 11.60
C ARG A 162 -8.59 0.75 10.29
N ILE A 163 -7.66 1.48 9.67
CA ILE A 163 -6.95 1.02 8.46
C ILE A 163 -6.23 -0.31 8.74
N LYS A 164 -5.46 -0.39 9.83
CA LYS A 164 -4.72 -1.59 10.23
C LYS A 164 -5.65 -2.79 10.45
N LEU A 165 -6.76 -2.59 11.14
CA LEU A 165 -7.75 -3.65 11.37
C LEU A 165 -8.40 -4.13 10.06
N ASN A 166 -8.73 -3.21 9.16
CA ASN A 166 -9.25 -3.57 7.84
C ASN A 166 -8.22 -4.36 7.02
N GLU A 167 -6.94 -3.98 7.03
CA GLU A 167 -5.86 -4.73 6.36
C GLU A 167 -5.74 -6.16 6.90
N GLN A 168 -5.74 -6.33 8.23
CA GLN A 168 -5.72 -7.65 8.85
C GLN A 168 -6.95 -8.49 8.50
N LEU A 169 -8.13 -7.87 8.48
CA LEU A 169 -9.37 -8.52 8.09
C LEU A 169 -9.34 -8.97 6.63
N ILE A 170 -8.86 -8.11 5.70
CA ILE A 170 -8.70 -8.44 4.29
C ILE A 170 -7.84 -9.70 4.13
N VAL A 171 -6.66 -9.75 4.79
CA VAL A 171 -5.77 -10.91 4.73
C VAL A 171 -6.50 -12.18 5.18
N LYS A 172 -7.23 -12.13 6.29
CA LYS A 172 -7.96 -13.29 6.81
C LYS A 172 -9.09 -13.74 5.89
N LEU A 173 -9.80 -12.81 5.27
CA LEU A 173 -10.84 -13.12 4.31
C LEU A 173 -10.28 -13.72 3.02
N GLU A 174 -9.14 -13.23 2.52
CA GLU A 174 -8.44 -13.81 1.38
C GLU A 174 -7.94 -15.23 1.67
N GLU A 175 -7.34 -15.47 2.84
CA GLU A 175 -6.96 -16.80 3.31
C GLU A 175 -8.17 -17.75 3.37
N THR A 176 -9.32 -17.26 3.86
CA THR A 176 -10.57 -18.02 3.94
C THR A 176 -11.10 -18.41 2.55
N ALA A 177 -11.17 -17.44 1.62
CA ALA A 177 -11.61 -17.70 0.25
C ALA A 177 -10.71 -18.72 -0.46
N GLN A 178 -9.38 -18.61 -0.26
CA GLN A 178 -8.42 -19.56 -0.80
C GLN A 178 -8.56 -20.96 -0.18
N ALA A 179 -8.83 -21.05 1.13
CA ALA A 179 -9.04 -22.32 1.81
C ALA A 179 -10.30 -23.02 1.30
N ILE A 180 -11.41 -22.27 1.09
CA ILE A 180 -12.65 -22.82 0.50
C ILE A 180 -12.37 -23.36 -0.91
N TYR A 181 -11.67 -22.56 -1.75
CA TYR A 181 -11.31 -23.00 -3.10
C TYR A 181 -10.48 -24.29 -3.08
N ARG A 182 -9.42 -24.32 -2.23
CA ARG A 182 -8.54 -25.47 -2.13
C ARG A 182 -9.29 -26.71 -1.68
N LYS A 183 -10.10 -26.59 -0.63
CA LYS A 183 -10.91 -27.71 -0.10
C LYS A 183 -11.91 -28.25 -1.12
N MET A 184 -12.49 -27.40 -1.95
CA MET A 184 -13.53 -27.82 -2.89
C MET A 184 -12.99 -28.35 -4.22
N PHE A 185 -11.81 -27.85 -4.67
CA PHE A 185 -11.35 -28.08 -6.05
C PHE A 185 -9.91 -28.54 -6.19
N VAL A 186 -9.18 -28.71 -5.08
CA VAL A 186 -7.76 -29.10 -5.12
C VAL A 186 -7.49 -30.28 -4.21
N ASP A 187 -7.83 -30.15 -2.91
CA ASP A 187 -7.47 -31.15 -1.90
C ASP A 187 -8.28 -32.45 -2.14
N GLY A 188 -7.58 -33.56 -2.35
CA GLY A 188 -8.18 -34.88 -2.59
C GLY A 188 -8.81 -35.07 -3.97
N ILE A 189 -8.63 -34.13 -4.90
CA ILE A 189 -9.12 -34.28 -6.27
C ILE A 189 -8.07 -34.97 -7.14
N ASP A 190 -8.40 -36.18 -7.59
CA ASP A 190 -7.60 -36.90 -8.57
C ASP A 190 -8.07 -36.53 -10.00
N LYS A 191 -7.17 -35.96 -10.81
CA LYS A 191 -7.46 -35.57 -12.21
C LYS A 191 -7.80 -36.75 -13.10
N ASN A 192 -7.33 -37.94 -12.76
CA ASN A 192 -7.59 -39.17 -13.52
C ASN A 192 -8.91 -39.84 -13.09
N ASN A 193 -9.44 -39.46 -11.93
CA ASN A 193 -10.70 -40.02 -11.41
C ASN A 193 -11.51 -38.89 -10.77
N LEU A 194 -12.06 -38.02 -11.61
CA LEU A 194 -12.86 -36.89 -11.18
C LEU A 194 -14.23 -37.32 -10.60
N PRO A 195 -14.81 -36.56 -9.66
CA PRO A 195 -16.15 -36.78 -9.17
C PRO A 195 -17.19 -36.83 -10.29
N GLU A 196 -18.29 -37.50 -10.07
CA GLU A 196 -19.41 -37.59 -11.03
C GLU A 196 -19.87 -36.19 -11.46
N GLY A 197 -20.05 -36.00 -12.77
CA GLY A 197 -20.45 -34.73 -13.37
C GLY A 197 -19.30 -33.72 -13.54
N TRP A 198 -18.07 -34.02 -13.03
CA TRP A 198 -16.90 -33.20 -13.25
C TRP A 198 -16.12 -33.67 -14.47
N ARG A 199 -15.40 -32.74 -15.11
CA ARG A 199 -14.57 -33.06 -16.28
C ARG A 199 -13.38 -32.15 -16.42
N MET A 200 -12.37 -32.60 -17.15
CA MET A 200 -11.30 -31.72 -17.64
C MET A 200 -11.83 -30.86 -18.79
N GLY A 201 -11.30 -29.67 -18.91
CA GLY A 201 -11.60 -28.74 -19.97
C GLY A 201 -10.58 -27.62 -20.05
N THR A 202 -10.91 -26.59 -20.81
CA THR A 202 -10.06 -25.40 -20.96
C THR A 202 -10.74 -24.17 -20.36
N LEU A 203 -9.94 -23.17 -20.02
CA LEU A 203 -10.44 -21.92 -19.42
C LEU A 203 -11.47 -21.24 -20.34
N GLU A 204 -11.26 -21.27 -21.66
CA GLU A 204 -12.21 -20.68 -22.62
C GLU A 204 -13.61 -21.30 -22.57
N MET A 205 -13.75 -22.57 -22.17
CA MET A 205 -15.06 -23.21 -22.02
C MET A 205 -15.91 -22.55 -20.91
N LEU A 206 -15.26 -21.93 -19.91
CA LEU A 206 -15.92 -21.25 -18.79
C LEU A 206 -16.12 -19.75 -19.05
N CYS A 207 -15.52 -19.21 -20.11
CA CYS A 207 -15.47 -17.78 -20.39
C CYS A 207 -16.36 -17.38 -21.58
N GLU A 208 -16.98 -16.21 -21.48
CA GLU A 208 -17.63 -15.51 -22.59
C GLU A 208 -16.58 -14.81 -23.46
N LEU A 209 -15.59 -14.16 -22.80
CA LEU A 209 -14.54 -13.39 -23.48
C LEU A 209 -13.19 -13.64 -22.81
N ILE A 210 -12.16 -13.82 -23.64
CA ILE A 210 -10.75 -13.70 -23.27
C ILE A 210 -10.10 -12.86 -24.37
N ILE A 211 -9.91 -11.56 -24.10
CA ILE A 211 -9.48 -10.56 -25.07
C ILE A 211 -8.43 -9.59 -24.51
N ALA A 212 -7.60 -9.08 -25.38
CA ALA A 212 -6.69 -7.97 -25.07
C ALA A 212 -7.44 -6.64 -25.17
N GLY A 213 -7.00 -5.65 -24.38
CA GLY A 213 -7.52 -4.30 -24.47
C GLY A 213 -7.02 -3.55 -25.69
N THR A 214 -7.36 -2.27 -25.77
CA THR A 214 -7.02 -1.39 -26.89
C THR A 214 -5.96 -0.37 -26.49
N ILE A 215 -5.17 0.10 -27.48
CA ILE A 215 -4.24 1.22 -27.25
C ILE A 215 -5.08 2.47 -26.92
N PRO A 216 -4.87 3.11 -25.74
CA PRO A 216 -5.67 4.25 -25.33
C PRO A 216 -5.29 5.52 -26.08
N VAL A 217 -6.29 6.37 -26.35
CA VAL A 217 -6.11 7.76 -26.77
C VAL A 217 -6.43 8.63 -25.57
N TYR A 218 -5.42 9.12 -24.86
CA TYR A 218 -5.61 9.91 -23.64
C TYR A 218 -6.26 11.25 -23.92
N SER A 219 -7.18 11.67 -23.07
CA SER A 219 -7.91 12.94 -23.18
C SER A 219 -8.49 13.34 -21.84
N ASN A 220 -8.27 14.57 -21.42
CA ASN A 220 -8.82 15.11 -20.18
C ASN A 220 -10.31 15.48 -20.27
N GLU A 221 -10.87 15.52 -21.47
CA GLU A 221 -12.27 15.89 -21.73
C GLU A 221 -13.24 14.69 -21.71
N SER A 222 -12.74 13.50 -21.45
CA SER A 222 -13.53 12.28 -21.50
C SER A 222 -14.00 11.84 -20.11
N GLN A 223 -15.22 11.28 -20.05
CA GLN A 223 -15.72 10.63 -18.82
C GLN A 223 -15.30 9.16 -18.73
N TYR A 224 -14.58 8.63 -19.72
CA TYR A 224 -14.12 7.25 -19.71
C TYR A 224 -12.75 7.14 -19.08
N LEU A 225 -12.58 6.11 -18.24
CA LEU A 225 -11.31 5.74 -17.64
C LEU A 225 -10.75 4.48 -18.31
N VAL A 226 -9.44 4.44 -18.48
CA VAL A 226 -8.71 3.26 -18.95
C VAL A 226 -7.80 2.75 -17.85
N LEU A 227 -7.93 1.45 -17.55
CA LEU A 227 -7.03 0.74 -16.66
C LEU A 227 -5.77 0.31 -17.42
N GLY A 228 -4.62 0.58 -16.85
CA GLY A 228 -3.34 0.06 -17.30
C GLY A 228 -2.73 -0.85 -16.23
N GLN A 229 -1.58 -1.43 -16.53
CA GLN A 229 -0.86 -2.36 -15.64
C GLN A 229 -0.66 -1.87 -14.21
N LYS A 230 -0.48 -0.55 -14.01
CA LYS A 230 -0.30 0.07 -12.69
C LYS A 230 -1.56 0.04 -11.83
N CYS A 231 -2.73 -0.14 -12.46
CA CYS A 231 -4.01 -0.24 -11.75
C CYS A 231 -4.20 -1.63 -11.11
N ASN A 232 -3.44 -2.64 -11.55
CA ASN A 232 -3.59 -4.01 -11.08
C ASN A 232 -2.54 -4.31 -10.00
N TYR A 233 -2.97 -4.43 -8.75
CA TYR A 233 -2.09 -4.63 -7.61
C TYR A 233 -2.72 -5.53 -6.55
N ASN A 234 -1.99 -6.57 -6.13
CA ASN A 234 -2.38 -7.49 -5.05
C ASN A 234 -3.82 -8.04 -5.16
N GLY A 235 -4.21 -8.51 -6.35
CA GLY A 235 -5.53 -9.10 -6.59
C GLY A 235 -6.67 -8.09 -6.69
N SER A 236 -6.39 -6.78 -6.63
CA SER A 236 -7.38 -5.70 -6.71
C SER A 236 -7.09 -4.72 -7.84
N ILE A 237 -8.09 -3.87 -8.13
CA ILE A 237 -8.01 -2.80 -9.12
C ILE A 237 -7.98 -1.44 -8.41
N ASP A 238 -6.87 -0.74 -8.52
CA ASP A 238 -6.71 0.63 -8.00
C ASP A 238 -7.11 1.66 -9.06
N LEU A 239 -8.32 2.20 -8.95
CA LEU A 239 -8.84 3.22 -9.85
C LEU A 239 -8.09 4.56 -9.77
N SER A 240 -7.35 4.83 -8.69
CA SER A 240 -6.57 6.07 -8.57
C SER A 240 -5.42 6.17 -9.59
N LYS A 241 -5.04 5.05 -10.20
CA LYS A 241 -4.03 4.95 -11.25
C LYS A 241 -4.63 4.95 -12.66
N ALA A 242 -5.96 4.90 -12.78
CA ALA A 242 -6.65 4.98 -14.07
C ALA A 242 -6.46 6.38 -14.70
N ARG A 243 -6.49 6.42 -16.01
CA ARG A 243 -6.35 7.67 -16.77
C ARG A 243 -7.56 7.89 -17.66
N THR A 244 -7.91 9.14 -17.88
CA THR A 244 -8.98 9.52 -18.81
C THR A 244 -8.56 9.30 -20.27
N HIS A 245 -9.46 8.78 -21.09
CA HIS A 245 -9.20 8.52 -22.51
C HIS A 245 -10.49 8.59 -23.35
N LYS A 246 -10.34 8.81 -24.65
CA LYS A 246 -11.43 8.65 -25.63
C LYS A 246 -11.47 7.19 -26.09
N PRO A 247 -12.52 6.41 -25.73
CA PRO A 247 -12.62 5.01 -26.16
C PRO A 247 -12.87 4.94 -27.67
N LYS A 248 -12.36 3.88 -28.31
CA LYS A 248 -12.72 3.56 -29.70
C LYS A 248 -14.17 3.05 -29.73
N PRO A 249 -14.89 3.19 -30.86
CA PRO A 249 -16.29 2.79 -30.97
C PRO A 249 -16.57 1.34 -30.53
N ASN A 250 -15.63 0.42 -30.77
CA ASN A 250 -15.76 -1.01 -30.46
C ASN A 250 -14.99 -1.44 -29.21
N CYS A 251 -14.66 -0.51 -28.29
CA CYS A 251 -14.00 -0.90 -27.06
C CYS A 251 -14.94 -1.67 -26.14
N THR A 252 -14.40 -2.67 -25.47
CA THR A 252 -15.15 -3.45 -24.48
C THR A 252 -15.16 -2.71 -23.14
N LEU A 253 -16.35 -2.43 -22.62
CA LEU A 253 -16.54 -1.92 -21.28
C LEU A 253 -16.41 -3.05 -20.26
N LEU A 254 -15.76 -2.77 -19.15
CA LEU A 254 -15.63 -3.68 -18.02
C LEU A 254 -16.95 -3.82 -17.28
N LYS A 255 -17.18 -5.02 -16.72
CA LYS A 255 -18.35 -5.39 -15.93
C LYS A 255 -17.93 -5.94 -14.57
N PHE A 256 -18.87 -6.02 -13.64
CA PHE A 256 -18.69 -6.77 -12.40
C PHE A 256 -18.26 -8.21 -12.71
N GLY A 257 -17.26 -8.70 -11.99
CA GLY A 257 -16.72 -10.05 -12.15
C GLY A 257 -15.60 -10.19 -13.17
N ASP A 258 -15.35 -9.18 -14.02
CA ASP A 258 -14.25 -9.23 -14.99
C ASP A 258 -12.90 -9.35 -14.29
N ILE A 259 -12.02 -10.14 -14.85
CA ILE A 259 -10.67 -10.40 -14.36
C ILE A 259 -9.69 -9.78 -15.33
N LEU A 260 -8.71 -9.04 -14.83
CA LEU A 260 -7.67 -8.40 -15.62
C LEU A 260 -6.31 -9.02 -15.32
N ILE A 261 -5.60 -9.44 -16.35
CA ILE A 261 -4.26 -10.00 -16.27
C ILE A 261 -3.30 -9.01 -16.93
N ASN A 262 -2.22 -8.64 -16.26
CA ASN A 262 -1.16 -7.86 -16.88
C ASN A 262 -0.42 -8.72 -17.90
N SER A 263 -0.49 -8.35 -19.17
CA SER A 263 0.05 -9.14 -20.28
C SER A 263 1.48 -8.80 -20.64
N THR A 264 2.05 -7.72 -20.08
CA THR A 264 3.42 -7.25 -20.31
C THR A 264 4.00 -6.59 -19.04
N GLY A 265 5.27 -6.20 -19.10
CA GLY A 265 5.92 -5.33 -18.12
C GLY A 265 6.80 -6.07 -17.12
N LYS A 266 8.07 -5.63 -17.02
CA LYS A 266 9.05 -6.20 -16.08
C LYS A 266 8.53 -6.10 -14.63
N GLY A 267 8.37 -7.26 -13.97
CA GLY A 267 7.87 -7.37 -12.60
C GLY A 267 6.35 -7.11 -12.41
N THR A 268 5.60 -6.86 -13.51
CA THR A 268 4.13 -6.70 -13.47
C THR A 268 3.39 -7.75 -14.28
N LEU A 269 4.05 -8.40 -15.23
CA LEU A 269 3.52 -9.51 -16.03
C LEU A 269 2.91 -10.58 -15.12
N GLY A 270 1.75 -11.08 -15.48
CA GLY A 270 1.03 -12.12 -14.74
C GLY A 270 0.29 -11.65 -13.50
N ARG A 271 0.39 -10.36 -13.12
CA ARG A 271 -0.47 -9.83 -12.05
C ARG A 271 -1.93 -9.91 -12.46
N VAL A 272 -2.77 -10.36 -11.53
CA VAL A 272 -4.21 -10.52 -11.75
C VAL A 272 -4.97 -9.63 -10.78
N GLY A 273 -6.04 -9.01 -11.24
CA GLY A 273 -7.02 -8.31 -10.41
C GLY A 273 -8.43 -8.60 -10.89
N GLN A 274 -9.40 -8.67 -9.99
CA GLN A 274 -10.79 -8.92 -10.31
C GLN A 274 -11.68 -7.77 -9.85
N ILE A 275 -12.72 -7.46 -10.62
CA ILE A 275 -13.64 -6.35 -10.37
C ILE A 275 -14.81 -6.85 -9.52
N TYR A 276 -14.86 -6.41 -8.23
CA TYR A 276 -15.96 -6.67 -7.30
C TYR A 276 -16.75 -5.42 -6.93
N PHE A 277 -16.73 -4.43 -7.81
CA PHE A 277 -17.54 -3.21 -7.75
C PHE A 277 -18.30 -3.01 -9.07
N GLN A 278 -19.26 -2.07 -9.13
CA GLN A 278 -19.95 -1.73 -10.37
C GLN A 278 -19.12 -0.69 -11.16
N PRO A 279 -18.48 -1.11 -12.27
CA PRO A 279 -17.66 -0.18 -13.05
C PRO A 279 -18.56 0.73 -13.89
N LYS A 280 -18.15 2.02 -13.98
CA LYS A 280 -18.84 3.03 -14.81
C LYS A 280 -17.84 3.61 -15.83
N ASN A 281 -18.15 3.51 -17.10
CA ASN A 281 -17.30 4.06 -18.19
C ASN A 281 -15.83 3.59 -18.08
N LEU A 282 -15.60 2.32 -17.78
CA LEU A 282 -14.30 1.76 -17.49
C LEU A 282 -13.87 0.80 -18.60
N THR A 283 -12.67 0.99 -19.13
CA THR A 283 -12.03 0.15 -20.16
C THR A 283 -10.65 -0.31 -19.68
N PHE A 284 -9.90 -1.02 -20.50
CA PHE A 284 -8.56 -1.49 -20.20
C PHE A 284 -7.64 -1.38 -21.42
N ASP A 285 -6.33 -1.21 -21.18
CA ASP A 285 -5.36 -0.98 -22.24
C ASP A 285 -4.84 -2.26 -22.90
N SER A 286 -4.12 -2.12 -24.00
CA SER A 286 -3.57 -3.21 -24.78
C SER A 286 -2.51 -4.06 -24.04
N ASN A 287 -2.04 -3.63 -22.87
CA ASN A 287 -1.09 -4.35 -22.05
C ASN A 287 -1.77 -5.25 -21.01
N MET A 288 -3.09 -5.38 -21.09
CA MET A 288 -3.89 -6.22 -20.21
C MET A 288 -4.75 -7.17 -21.04
N THR A 289 -4.96 -8.38 -20.50
CA THR A 289 -5.94 -9.35 -20.99
C THR A 289 -7.11 -9.41 -20.02
N MET A 290 -8.32 -9.26 -20.53
CA MET A 290 -9.54 -9.40 -19.78
C MET A 290 -10.11 -10.80 -19.97
N VAL A 291 -10.52 -11.42 -18.86
CA VAL A 291 -11.25 -12.70 -18.80
C VAL A 291 -12.62 -12.44 -18.20
N ARG A 292 -13.68 -12.76 -18.92
CA ARG A 292 -15.08 -12.64 -18.50
C ARG A 292 -15.72 -14.00 -18.41
N ALA A 293 -16.25 -14.34 -17.25
CA ALA A 293 -16.97 -15.59 -17.04
C ALA A 293 -18.27 -15.64 -17.85
N LYS A 294 -18.60 -16.81 -18.39
CA LYS A 294 -19.79 -17.03 -19.25
C LYS A 294 -21.13 -16.93 -18.50
N LYS A 295 -21.11 -17.25 -17.21
CA LYS A 295 -22.29 -17.23 -16.33
C LYS A 295 -21.95 -16.61 -14.99
N ASP A 296 -22.91 -15.97 -14.37
CA ASP A 296 -22.74 -15.28 -13.10
C ASP A 296 -22.14 -16.17 -12.00
N PHE A 297 -22.62 -17.41 -11.87
CA PHE A 297 -22.13 -18.35 -10.86
C PHE A 297 -20.71 -18.92 -11.14
N LEU A 298 -20.09 -18.57 -12.28
CA LEU A 298 -18.70 -18.93 -12.60
C LEU A 298 -17.70 -17.85 -12.19
N ILE A 299 -18.14 -16.65 -11.86
CA ILE A 299 -17.28 -15.49 -11.59
C ILE A 299 -16.22 -15.81 -10.54
N GLU A 300 -16.64 -16.36 -9.40
CA GLU A 300 -15.75 -16.64 -8.27
C GLU A 300 -14.81 -17.81 -8.58
N TYR A 301 -15.28 -18.84 -9.27
CA TYR A 301 -14.46 -19.99 -9.63
C TYR A 301 -13.38 -19.61 -10.65
N VAL A 302 -13.78 -18.94 -11.74
CA VAL A 302 -12.85 -18.48 -12.78
C VAL A 302 -11.84 -17.49 -12.17
N GLY A 303 -12.31 -16.56 -11.33
CA GLY A 303 -11.45 -15.61 -10.63
C GLY A 303 -10.39 -16.29 -9.76
N SER A 304 -10.84 -17.22 -8.91
CA SER A 304 -9.93 -17.96 -8.03
C SER A 304 -8.94 -18.84 -8.79
N TYR A 305 -9.38 -19.43 -9.89
CA TYR A 305 -8.49 -20.17 -10.78
C TYR A 305 -7.43 -19.27 -11.41
N VAL A 306 -7.84 -18.17 -12.04
CA VAL A 306 -6.93 -17.24 -12.75
C VAL A 306 -5.95 -16.56 -11.78
N LEU A 307 -6.39 -16.19 -10.59
CA LEU A 307 -5.53 -15.60 -9.55
C LEU A 307 -4.35 -16.52 -9.16
N LYS A 308 -4.55 -17.83 -9.22
CA LYS A 308 -3.51 -18.83 -8.90
C LYS A 308 -2.52 -19.08 -10.05
N GLN A 309 -2.80 -18.59 -11.26
CA GLN A 309 -1.98 -18.89 -12.44
C GLN A 309 -0.86 -17.87 -12.68
N LYS A 310 -0.55 -16.98 -11.72
CA LYS A 310 0.45 -15.91 -11.90
C LYS A 310 1.79 -16.43 -12.42
N ASP A 311 2.34 -17.48 -11.78
CA ASP A 311 3.64 -18.03 -12.16
C ASP A 311 3.56 -18.76 -13.51
N MET A 312 2.43 -19.44 -13.79
CA MET A 312 2.15 -20.04 -15.09
C MET A 312 2.11 -18.98 -16.18
N PHE A 313 1.44 -17.84 -15.96
CA PHE A 313 1.39 -16.75 -16.93
C PHE A 313 2.78 -16.20 -17.28
N VAL A 314 3.65 -16.09 -16.28
CA VAL A 314 5.05 -15.70 -16.52
C VAL A 314 5.80 -16.76 -17.32
N HIS A 315 5.60 -18.04 -16.97
CA HIS A 315 6.28 -19.17 -17.63
C HIS A 315 5.89 -19.34 -19.10
N ILE A 316 4.60 -19.23 -19.44
CA ILE A 316 4.12 -19.42 -20.83
C ILE A 316 4.28 -18.19 -21.71
N SER A 317 4.63 -17.04 -21.15
CA SER A 317 4.81 -15.78 -21.90
C SER A 317 5.97 -15.87 -22.88
N GLN A 318 5.83 -15.25 -24.06
CA GLN A 318 6.81 -15.29 -25.15
C GLN A 318 7.44 -13.91 -25.39
N GLY A 319 8.70 -13.92 -25.82
CA GLY A 319 9.45 -12.71 -26.18
C GLY A 319 10.87 -12.69 -25.58
N SER A 320 11.67 -11.70 -25.96
CA SER A 320 12.99 -11.45 -25.37
C SER A 320 12.84 -10.88 -23.95
N THR A 321 13.89 -10.97 -23.14
CA THR A 321 13.93 -10.73 -21.69
C THR A 321 13.24 -9.44 -21.21
N ASP A 322 13.20 -8.39 -22.03
CA ASP A 322 12.57 -7.10 -21.68
C ASP A 322 11.24 -6.82 -22.43
N GLN A 323 10.84 -7.70 -23.37
CA GLN A 323 9.62 -7.55 -24.18
C GLN A 323 8.69 -8.77 -24.10
N THR A 324 8.76 -9.52 -23.02
CA THR A 324 7.91 -10.69 -22.80
C THR A 324 6.43 -10.32 -22.76
N ARG A 325 5.60 -11.07 -23.50
CA ARG A 325 4.15 -10.85 -23.59
C ARG A 325 3.35 -12.13 -23.42
N LEU A 326 2.29 -12.03 -22.65
CA LEU A 326 1.24 -13.05 -22.52
C LEU A 326 0.14 -12.74 -23.55
N TYR A 327 -0.06 -13.65 -24.51
CA TYR A 327 -1.13 -13.53 -25.51
C TYR A 327 -2.39 -14.25 -25.06
N CYS A 328 -3.56 -13.79 -25.51
CA CYS A 328 -4.84 -14.44 -25.19
C CYS A 328 -4.89 -15.90 -25.68
N SER A 329 -4.20 -16.23 -26.79
CA SER A 329 -4.08 -17.60 -27.29
C SER A 329 -3.38 -18.56 -26.34
N MET A 330 -2.56 -18.03 -25.40
CA MET A 330 -1.88 -18.83 -24.38
C MET A 330 -2.75 -19.00 -23.13
N VAL A 331 -3.65 -18.07 -22.87
CA VAL A 331 -4.55 -18.09 -21.71
C VAL A 331 -5.77 -19.00 -21.97
N ARG A 332 -6.31 -19.00 -23.19
CA ARG A 332 -7.51 -19.77 -23.56
C ARG A 332 -7.39 -21.28 -23.31
N PRO A 333 -6.29 -21.96 -23.73
CA PRO A 333 -6.17 -23.41 -23.64
C PRO A 333 -5.74 -23.91 -22.26
N LEU A 334 -5.62 -23.03 -21.25
CA LEU A 334 -5.21 -23.46 -19.90
C LEU A 334 -6.17 -24.51 -19.37
N GLU A 335 -5.61 -25.65 -18.99
CA GLU A 335 -6.39 -26.76 -18.43
C GLU A 335 -7.01 -26.39 -17.10
N VAL A 336 -8.31 -26.68 -16.97
CA VAL A 336 -9.08 -26.44 -15.76
C VAL A 336 -10.04 -27.60 -15.52
N ILE A 337 -10.22 -27.93 -14.25
CA ILE A 337 -11.30 -28.83 -13.84
C ILE A 337 -12.62 -28.06 -13.97
N ILE A 338 -13.61 -28.63 -14.59
CA ILE A 338 -14.97 -28.08 -14.72
C ILE A 338 -15.90 -28.90 -13.82
N PRO A 339 -16.19 -28.40 -12.59
CA PRO A 339 -17.13 -29.05 -11.69
C PRO A 339 -18.57 -29.01 -12.21
N ASP A 340 -19.44 -29.76 -11.59
CA ASP A 340 -20.88 -29.66 -11.85
C ASP A 340 -21.43 -28.29 -11.45
N ASN A 341 -22.59 -27.92 -12.04
CA ASN A 341 -23.19 -26.61 -11.79
C ASN A 341 -23.67 -26.42 -10.34
N GLY A 342 -24.01 -27.46 -9.61
CA GLY A 342 -24.44 -27.40 -8.22
C GLY A 342 -23.29 -26.96 -7.32
N THR A 343 -22.12 -27.61 -7.47
CA THR A 343 -20.89 -27.29 -6.77
C THR A 343 -20.41 -25.87 -7.09
N LEU A 344 -20.46 -25.46 -8.36
CA LEU A 344 -20.08 -24.10 -8.78
C LEU A 344 -20.97 -23.01 -8.19
N LYS A 345 -22.29 -23.24 -8.13
CA LYS A 345 -23.26 -22.33 -7.49
C LYS A 345 -23.04 -22.24 -5.98
N ALA A 346 -22.77 -23.35 -5.30
CA ALA A 346 -22.50 -23.40 -3.88
C ALA A 346 -21.20 -22.62 -3.56
N TYR A 347 -20.16 -22.81 -4.37
CA TYR A 347 -18.91 -22.05 -4.25
C TYR A 347 -19.13 -20.54 -4.45
N SER A 348 -19.82 -20.14 -5.51
CA SER A 348 -20.14 -18.75 -5.80
C SER A 348 -20.88 -18.10 -4.63
N LYS A 349 -21.91 -18.78 -4.09
CA LYS A 349 -22.65 -18.30 -2.92
C LYS A 349 -21.77 -18.07 -1.69
N SER A 350 -20.81 -18.96 -1.46
CA SER A 350 -19.91 -18.89 -0.30
C SER A 350 -18.85 -17.78 -0.45
N CYS A 351 -18.30 -17.59 -1.66
CA CYS A 351 -17.15 -16.71 -1.86
C CYS A 351 -17.52 -15.29 -2.32
N ARG A 352 -18.66 -15.09 -2.97
CA ARG A 352 -19.08 -13.78 -3.48
C ARG A 352 -19.19 -12.72 -2.40
N SER A 353 -19.85 -13.02 -1.29
CA SER A 353 -19.98 -12.09 -0.17
C SER A 353 -18.64 -11.75 0.46
N ILE A 354 -17.73 -12.73 0.55
CA ILE A 354 -16.37 -12.53 1.05
C ILE A 354 -15.62 -11.54 0.14
N ASN A 355 -15.62 -11.78 -1.17
CA ASN A 355 -14.90 -10.95 -2.13
C ASN A 355 -15.45 -9.52 -2.23
N ILE A 356 -16.79 -9.37 -2.20
CA ILE A 356 -17.43 -8.04 -2.14
C ILE A 356 -17.03 -7.32 -0.85
N PHE A 357 -17.01 -8.01 0.29
CA PHE A 357 -16.64 -7.41 1.56
C PHE A 357 -15.16 -7.01 1.61
N ILE A 358 -14.26 -7.81 1.04
CA ILE A 358 -12.86 -7.43 0.83
C ILE A 358 -12.76 -6.11 0.06
N GLU A 359 -13.49 -6.01 -1.07
CA GLU A 359 -13.47 -4.80 -1.88
C GLU A 359 -14.02 -3.58 -1.13
N GLN A 360 -15.12 -3.74 -0.38
CA GLN A 360 -15.66 -2.68 0.49
C GLN A 360 -14.63 -2.19 1.51
N LYS A 361 -13.85 -3.10 2.13
CA LYS A 361 -12.81 -2.74 3.08
C LYS A 361 -11.62 -2.03 2.42
N ARG A 362 -11.28 -2.38 1.21
CA ARG A 362 -10.28 -1.65 0.41
C ARG A 362 -10.73 -0.22 0.09
N GLN A 363 -12.01 -0.05 -0.29
CA GLN A 363 -12.59 1.27 -0.55
C GLN A 363 -12.67 2.12 0.74
N GLU A 364 -13.06 1.51 1.86
CA GLU A 364 -13.05 2.17 3.17
C GLU A 364 -11.62 2.66 3.53
N ASN A 365 -10.60 1.83 3.35
CA ASN A 365 -9.21 2.21 3.60
C ASN A 365 -8.75 3.38 2.72
N LYS A 366 -9.19 3.43 1.47
CA LYS A 366 -8.90 4.57 0.59
C LYS A 366 -9.49 5.87 1.14
N GLN A 367 -10.77 5.86 1.54
CA GLN A 367 -11.44 7.02 2.13
C GLN A 367 -10.78 7.45 3.46
N LEU A 368 -10.39 6.48 4.30
CA LEU A 368 -9.69 6.74 5.55
C LEU A 368 -8.31 7.39 5.32
N ASN A 369 -7.55 6.95 4.32
CA ASN A 369 -6.28 7.58 3.95
C ASN A 369 -6.47 9.02 3.41
N GLU A 370 -7.52 9.27 2.63
CA GLU A 370 -7.88 10.62 2.19
C GLU A 370 -8.25 11.52 3.38
N LEU A 371 -9.07 11.02 4.32
CA LEU A 371 -9.43 11.74 5.54
C LEU A 371 -8.21 12.04 6.41
N GLN A 372 -7.29 11.10 6.56
CA GLN A 372 -6.05 11.29 7.30
C GLN A 372 -5.16 12.38 6.66
N SER A 373 -5.09 12.41 5.34
CA SER A 373 -4.36 13.44 4.60
C SER A 373 -4.98 14.82 4.81
N LEU A 374 -6.31 14.93 4.80
CA LEU A 374 -7.03 16.17 5.07
C LEU A 374 -6.84 16.65 6.52
N LEU A 375 -6.85 15.73 7.49
CA LEU A 375 -6.59 16.06 8.90
C LEU A 375 -5.16 16.62 9.06
N SER A 376 -4.18 15.99 8.43
CA SER A 376 -2.79 16.47 8.44
C SER A 376 -2.63 17.83 7.76
N ALA A 377 -3.36 18.10 6.67
CA ALA A 377 -3.34 19.40 5.98
C ALA A 377 -3.93 20.52 6.84
N LYS A 378 -5.03 20.24 7.58
CA LYS A 378 -5.65 21.23 8.50
C LYS A 378 -4.74 21.65 9.66
N MET A 379 -3.77 20.83 10.06
CA MET A 379 -2.80 21.21 11.09
C MET A 379 -1.90 22.40 10.66
N GLY A 380 -1.83 22.71 9.37
CA GLY A 380 -1.02 23.80 8.82
C GLY A 380 -1.81 25.08 8.52
N GLN A 381 -3.11 25.10 8.83
CA GLN A 381 -4.00 26.26 8.65
C GLN A 381 -4.37 26.86 10.00
#